data_25a28abd3430a0856d9f63d4d998257e
#
_entry.id   25a28abd3430a0856d9f63d4d998257e
#
_cell.length_a   1.000
_cell.length_b   1.000
_cell.length_c   1.000
_cell.angle_alpha   90.00
_cell.angle_beta   90.00
_cell.angle_gamma   90.00
#
_symmetry.space_group_name_H-M   'P 1'
#
loop_
_entity.id
_entity.type
_entity.pdbx_description
1 polymer ?
#
loop_
_entity_poly.entity_id
_entity_poly.type
_entity_poly.pdbx_seq_one_letter_code
_entity_poly.pdbx_strand_id
1 'polypeptide(L)' 'MIEKIIAENIGCDQEMIKDDSNFVEDLGADSLNIVELVMGIEEHFDIEIPDEDAEILHTVADLKQYIKDNS' A
#
# COMPACT_ATOMS: atom_id res chain seq x y z
N MET A 1 -11.67 -2.35 1.08
CA MET A 1 -11.28 -2.20 -0.33
C MET A 1 -9.78 -2.15 -0.54
N ILE A 2 -9.10 -1.19 0.06
CA ILE A 2 -7.65 -1.07 -0.10
C ILE A 2 -6.90 -2.25 0.52
N GLU A 3 -7.42 -2.80 1.60
CA GLU A 3 -6.84 -3.95 2.26
C GLU A 3 -6.75 -5.16 1.32
N LYS A 4 -7.76 -5.32 0.47
CA LYS A 4 -7.77 -6.42 -0.50
C LYS A 4 -6.64 -6.26 -1.52
N ILE A 5 -6.43 -5.05 -1.99
CA ILE A 5 -5.35 -4.76 -2.96
C ILE A 5 -3.99 -5.03 -2.31
N ILE A 6 -3.82 -4.59 -1.06
CA ILE A 6 -2.59 -4.82 -0.32
C ILE A 6 -2.35 -6.32 -0.14
N ALA A 7 -3.37 -7.06 0.28
CA ALA A 7 -3.25 -8.49 0.51
C ALA A 7 -2.85 -9.23 -0.76
N GLU A 8 -3.45 -8.88 -1.89
CA GLU A 8 -3.15 -9.52 -3.17
C GLU A 8 -1.71 -9.27 -3.63
N ASN A 9 -1.21 -8.06 -3.41
CA ASN A 9 0.13 -7.70 -3.89
C ASN A 9 1.25 -8.11 -2.95
N ILE A 10 0.96 -8.25 -1.66
CA ILE A 10 1.95 -8.68 -0.67
C ILE A 10 1.87 -10.19 -0.45
N GLY A 11 0.70 -10.77 -0.64
CA GLY A 11 0.51 -12.21 -0.46
C GLY A 11 0.20 -12.61 0.98
N CYS A 12 -0.50 -11.76 1.71
CA CYS A 12 -0.93 -12.06 3.08
C CYS A 12 -2.47 -12.09 3.15
N ASP A 13 -2.98 -12.52 4.30
CA ASP A 13 -4.43 -12.52 4.52
C ASP A 13 -4.91 -11.09 4.78
N GLN A 14 -6.03 -10.75 4.18
CA GLN A 14 -6.62 -9.43 4.35
C GLN A 14 -6.91 -9.12 5.83
N GLU A 15 -7.26 -10.14 6.60
CA GLU A 15 -7.56 -9.99 8.02
C GLU A 15 -6.36 -9.55 8.85
N MET A 16 -5.14 -9.78 8.36
CA MET A 16 -3.93 -9.38 9.04
C MET A 16 -3.60 -7.90 8.86
N ILE A 17 -4.28 -7.26 7.92
CA ILE A 17 -3.97 -5.88 7.55
C ILE A 17 -4.75 -4.92 8.44
N LYS A 18 -4.01 -4.08 9.17
CA LYS A 18 -4.59 -3.06 10.05
C LYS A 18 -4.02 -1.70 9.68
N ASP A 19 -4.68 -0.64 10.11
CA ASP A 19 -4.25 0.71 9.76
C ASP A 19 -2.83 1.01 10.23
N ASP A 20 -2.43 0.48 11.36
CA ASP A 20 -1.09 0.71 11.91
C ASP A 20 -0.06 -0.33 11.44
N SER A 21 -0.45 -1.27 10.58
CA SER A 21 0.47 -2.27 10.04
C SER A 21 1.52 -1.61 9.15
N ASN A 22 2.79 -1.94 9.39
CA ASN A 22 3.88 -1.51 8.55
C ASN A 22 4.07 -2.52 7.43
N PHE A 23 4.18 -2.06 6.19
CA PHE A 23 4.27 -2.95 5.04
C PHE A 23 5.47 -3.89 5.12
N VAL A 24 6.60 -3.38 5.56
CA VAL A 24 7.83 -4.17 5.62
C VAL A 24 7.92 -4.94 6.93
N GLU A 25 7.75 -4.27 8.07
CA GLU A 25 7.94 -4.88 9.38
C GLU A 25 6.84 -5.82 9.80
N ASP A 26 5.60 -5.47 9.52
CA ASP A 26 4.45 -6.25 9.98
C ASP A 26 3.93 -7.21 8.90
N LEU A 27 3.95 -6.79 7.65
CA LEU A 27 3.40 -7.57 6.55
C LEU A 27 4.46 -8.30 5.73
N GLY A 28 5.73 -8.03 5.98
CA GLY A 28 6.83 -8.72 5.34
C GLY A 28 7.05 -8.38 3.87
N ALA A 29 6.61 -7.21 3.43
CA ALA A 29 6.81 -6.79 2.05
C ALA A 29 8.26 -6.40 1.78
N ASP A 30 8.75 -6.75 0.60
CA ASP A 30 10.06 -6.28 0.14
C ASP A 30 9.87 -5.16 -0.89
N SER A 31 10.97 -4.70 -1.48
CA SER A 31 10.93 -3.60 -2.46
C SER A 31 10.03 -3.91 -3.65
N LEU A 32 10.09 -5.15 -4.14
CA LEU A 32 9.28 -5.55 -5.28
C LEU A 32 7.79 -5.55 -4.92
N ASN A 33 7.44 -6.06 -3.75
CA ASN A 33 6.06 -6.05 -3.28
C ASN A 33 5.52 -4.62 -3.18
N ILE A 34 6.33 -3.70 -2.67
CA ILE A 34 5.95 -2.29 -2.55
C ILE A 34 5.70 -1.68 -3.94
N VAL A 35 6.60 -1.95 -4.90
CA VAL A 35 6.44 -1.44 -6.26
C VAL A 35 5.15 -1.97 -6.88
N GLU A 36 4.89 -3.25 -6.74
CA GLU A 36 3.66 -3.85 -7.28
C GLU A 36 2.42 -3.30 -6.62
N LEU A 37 2.47 -3.09 -5.30
CA LEU A 37 1.37 -2.51 -4.55
C LEU A 37 1.06 -1.09 -5.03
N VAL A 38 2.09 -0.27 -5.19
CA VAL A 38 1.95 1.11 -5.65
C VAL A 38 1.31 1.13 -7.04
N MET A 39 1.77 0.27 -7.94
CA MET A 39 1.20 0.18 -9.28
C MET A 39 -0.26 -0.24 -9.25
N GLY A 40 -0.60 -1.20 -8.41
CA GLY A 40 -1.98 -1.65 -8.24
C GLY A 40 -2.90 -0.54 -7.73
N ILE A 41 -2.42 0.23 -6.77
CA ILE A 41 -3.16 1.36 -6.22
C ILE A 41 -3.36 2.45 -7.28
N GLU A 42 -2.31 2.76 -8.04
CA GLU A 42 -2.40 3.76 -9.11
C GLU A 42 -3.44 3.39 -10.14
N GLU A 43 -3.46 2.13 -10.55
CA GLU A 43 -4.44 1.65 -11.53
C GLU A 43 -5.86 1.62 -10.97
N HIS A 44 -6.01 1.19 -9.73
CA HIS A 44 -7.33 1.02 -9.13
C HIS A 44 -8.01 2.36 -8.83
N PHE A 45 -7.25 3.33 -8.36
CA PHE A 45 -7.78 4.64 -7.97
C PHE A 45 -7.53 5.73 -9.01
N ASP A 46 -6.83 5.41 -10.09
CA ASP A 46 -6.50 6.35 -11.18
C ASP A 46 -5.77 7.60 -10.64
N ILE A 47 -4.75 7.35 -9.84
CA ILE A 47 -3.90 8.41 -9.28
C ILE A 47 -2.43 8.11 -9.58
N GLU A 48 -1.58 9.11 -9.43
CA GLU A 48 -0.13 8.93 -9.56
C GLU A 48 0.53 8.98 -8.19
N ILE A 49 1.43 8.04 -7.94
CA ILE A 49 2.24 8.01 -6.72
C ILE A 49 3.70 8.01 -7.16
N PRO A 50 4.36 9.18 -7.14
CA PRO A 50 5.79 9.25 -7.49
C PRO A 50 6.62 8.41 -6.51
N ASP A 51 7.78 7.93 -6.97
CA ASP A 51 8.67 7.12 -6.13
C ASP A 51 9.03 7.79 -4.81
N GLU A 52 9.25 9.11 -4.85
CA GLU A 52 9.55 9.88 -3.64
C GLU A 52 8.45 9.77 -2.59
N ASP A 53 7.21 9.82 -3.05
CA ASP A 53 6.06 9.73 -2.15
C ASP A 53 5.87 8.29 -1.67
N ALA A 54 6.10 7.32 -2.54
CA ALA A 54 5.99 5.90 -2.17
C ALA A 54 6.98 5.54 -1.06
N GLU A 55 8.16 6.14 -1.06
CA GLU A 55 9.20 5.87 -0.06
C GLU A 55 8.80 6.27 1.36
N ILE A 56 7.89 7.22 1.52
CA ILE A 56 7.46 7.67 2.84
C ILE A 56 6.17 7.00 3.32
N LEU A 57 5.57 6.16 2.47
CA LEU A 57 4.34 5.44 2.83
C LEU A 57 4.70 4.12 3.50
N HIS A 58 4.86 4.15 4.82
CA HIS A 58 5.32 2.99 5.59
C HIS A 58 4.19 2.13 6.15
N THR A 59 3.05 2.73 6.44
CA THR A 59 1.92 2.01 7.05
C THR A 59 0.69 2.07 6.15
N VAL A 60 -0.28 1.21 6.46
CA VAL A 60 -1.56 1.20 5.76
C VAL A 60 -2.27 2.55 5.92
N ALA A 61 -2.21 3.12 7.11
CA ALA A 61 -2.81 4.43 7.37
C ALA A 61 -2.19 5.53 6.50
N ASP A 62 -0.86 5.49 6.35
CA ASP A 62 -0.15 6.45 5.48
C ASP A 62 -0.66 6.37 4.05
N LEU A 63 -0.81 5.14 3.55
CA LEU A 63 -1.27 4.93 2.19
C LEU A 63 -2.72 5.39 2.00
N LYS A 64 -3.58 5.07 2.95
CA LYS A 64 -4.98 5.49 2.91
C LYS A 64 -5.10 7.02 2.91
N GLN A 65 -4.31 7.68 3.74
CA GLN A 65 -4.31 9.13 3.81
C GLN A 65 -3.84 9.75 2.50
N TYR A 66 -2.81 9.18 1.91
CA TYR A 66 -2.28 9.65 0.64
C TYR A 66 -3.34 9.56 -0.46
N ILE A 67 -4.03 8.44 -0.54
CA ILE A 67 -5.09 8.23 -1.53
C ILE A 67 -6.21 9.24 -1.33
N LYS A 68 -6.61 9.46 -0.09
CA LYS A 68 -7.66 10.42 0.25
C LYS A 68 -7.29 11.83 -0.17
N ASP A 69 -6.04 12.22 0.05
CA ASP A 69 -5.56 13.56 -0.26
C ASP A 69 -5.42 13.80 -1.76
N ASN A 70 -5.28 12.74 -2.56
CA ASN A 70 -5.00 12.83 -4.00
C ASN A 70 -6.13 12.31 -4.90
N SER A 71 -7.23 11.96 -4.31
CA SER A 71 -8.37 11.46 -5.11
C SER A 71 -9.55 12.41 -5.14
#